data_addaf9c4ad64b654813c0aef0bce7b4c
#
_entry.id   addaf9c4ad64b654813c0aef0bce7b4c
#
_cell.length_a   1.000
_cell.length_b   1.000
_cell.length_c   1.000
_cell.angle_alpha   90.00
_cell.angle_beta   90.00
_cell.angle_gamma   90.00
#
_symmetry.space_group_name_H-M   'P 1'
#
loop_
_entity.id
_entity.type
_entity.pdbx_description
1 polymer ?
#
loop_
_entity_poly.entity_id
_entity_poly.type
_entity_poly.pdbx_seq_one_letter_code
_entity_poly.pdbx_strand_id
1 'polypeptide(L)'
;MPDMIQNGRRFITFCKSRREVEVVLKETRDKLSNIEYIPSLLDLTDKIAGYRGGYKKEERKDIEKRLVKGDINGVIATNALELGIDIGDIDIVICSGFPGTKASFWQQIGRAGRRKEAVGILILDVGPIYQYIAVNSEFLLKTGIENAVLDKNNLFIQLAHVRAAAAELPLTLDDAELFPDIAEIIPVLLKAGELKNDGGIFTWIGKEHPAGDFSLRNISRDIYKVINKINGEMLTEMDEYQAFHEVYEKAIYMHDGVQYMVEKLDLVNRIATVFPIEVNYFTVPFTDTMVNIIKEFKNTEFARTTATFGDVLIKEAVVAYKMIQFHNRQNLGFESIRDNLLLPLKQKDYGI
;
A
#
# COMPACT_ATOMS: atom_id res chain seq x y z
N MET A 1 13.88 -10.50 -16.10
CA MET A 1 13.86 -11.31 -14.85
C MET A 1 14.20 -12.79 -15.08
N PRO A 2 13.61 -13.52 -16.05
CA PRO A 2 14.02 -14.92 -16.29
C PRO A 2 15.53 -15.11 -16.44
N ASP A 3 16.18 -14.28 -17.26
CA ASP A 3 17.64 -14.36 -17.47
C ASP A 3 18.45 -14.14 -16.18
N MET A 4 17.96 -13.29 -15.28
CA MET A 4 18.60 -13.08 -13.97
C MET A 4 18.53 -14.32 -13.10
N ILE A 5 17.39 -15.01 -13.09
CA ILE A 5 17.18 -16.26 -12.37
C ILE A 5 18.08 -17.35 -12.93
N GLN A 6 18.12 -17.51 -14.26
CA GLN A 6 18.98 -18.50 -14.92
C GLN A 6 20.46 -18.31 -14.62
N ASN A 7 20.90 -17.04 -14.51
CA ASN A 7 22.28 -16.69 -14.18
C ASN A 7 22.56 -16.60 -12.66
N GLY A 8 21.64 -17.06 -11.81
CA GLY A 8 21.80 -17.06 -10.37
C GLY A 8 21.92 -15.68 -9.73
N ARG A 9 21.50 -14.61 -10.43
CA ARG A 9 21.59 -13.25 -9.91
C ARG A 9 20.47 -12.98 -8.93
N ARG A 10 20.81 -12.32 -7.81
CA ARG A 10 19.85 -11.93 -6.80
C ARG A 10 19.28 -10.56 -7.12
N PHE A 11 17.96 -10.46 -7.16
CA PHE A 11 17.31 -9.19 -7.50
C PHE A 11 16.03 -8.92 -6.72
N ILE A 12 15.68 -7.64 -6.64
CA ILE A 12 14.38 -7.17 -6.15
C ILE A 12 13.76 -6.31 -7.25
N THR A 13 12.48 -6.55 -7.52
CA THR A 13 11.67 -5.66 -8.37
C THR A 13 10.62 -4.98 -7.51
N PHE A 14 10.72 -3.66 -7.38
CA PHE A 14 9.70 -2.87 -6.68
C PHE A 14 8.59 -2.46 -7.64
N CYS A 15 7.36 -2.77 -7.26
CA CYS A 15 6.13 -2.44 -7.98
C CYS A 15 5.30 -1.45 -7.17
N LYS A 16 4.50 -0.62 -7.86
CA LYS A 16 3.70 0.43 -7.23
C LYS A 16 2.46 -0.07 -6.53
N SER A 17 1.95 -1.23 -6.91
CA SER A 17 0.72 -1.78 -6.35
C SER A 17 0.85 -3.27 -6.07
N ARG A 18 0.02 -3.78 -5.15
CA ARG A 18 -0.09 -5.20 -4.84
C ARG A 18 -0.47 -6.01 -6.07
N ARG A 19 -1.40 -5.49 -6.89
CA ARG A 19 -1.80 -6.13 -8.16
C ARG A 19 -0.64 -6.25 -9.12
N GLU A 20 0.16 -5.20 -9.27
CA GLU A 20 1.33 -5.22 -10.15
C GLU A 20 2.34 -6.27 -9.72
N VAL A 21 2.58 -6.43 -8.41
CA VAL A 21 3.42 -7.52 -7.87
C VAL A 21 2.94 -8.88 -8.36
N GLU A 22 1.65 -9.17 -8.21
CA GLU A 22 1.06 -10.46 -8.59
C GLU A 22 1.09 -10.69 -10.11
N VAL A 23 0.77 -9.65 -10.88
CA VAL A 23 0.78 -9.73 -12.35
C VAL A 23 2.20 -10.01 -12.85
N VAL A 24 3.19 -9.26 -12.35
CA VAL A 24 4.60 -9.44 -12.75
C VAL A 24 5.13 -10.80 -12.28
N LEU A 25 4.72 -11.26 -11.10
CA LEU A 25 5.06 -12.58 -10.59
C LEU A 25 4.53 -13.68 -11.50
N LYS A 26 3.22 -13.62 -11.81
CA LYS A 26 2.58 -14.59 -12.71
C LYS A 26 3.25 -14.59 -14.09
N GLU A 27 3.39 -13.44 -14.74
CA GLU A 27 4.01 -13.33 -16.05
C GLU A 27 5.46 -13.82 -16.06
N THR A 28 6.19 -13.65 -14.96
CA THR A 28 7.57 -14.15 -14.85
C THR A 28 7.58 -15.66 -14.70
N ARG A 29 6.70 -16.23 -13.85
CA ARG A 29 6.55 -17.68 -13.71
C ARG A 29 6.10 -18.34 -15.02
N ASP A 30 5.12 -17.77 -15.72
CA ASP A 30 4.65 -18.24 -17.04
C ASP A 30 5.79 -18.27 -18.06
N LYS A 31 6.62 -17.22 -18.10
CA LYS A 31 7.79 -17.21 -18.99
C LYS A 31 8.84 -18.24 -18.62
N LEU A 32 9.06 -18.47 -17.32
CA LEU A 32 9.98 -19.50 -16.85
C LEU A 32 9.49 -20.92 -17.21
N SER A 33 8.18 -21.17 -17.07
CA SER A 33 7.56 -22.46 -17.42
C SER A 33 7.59 -22.77 -18.92
N ASN A 34 7.57 -21.72 -19.76
CA ASN A 34 7.59 -21.84 -21.23
C ASN A 34 9.00 -21.96 -21.83
N ILE A 35 10.06 -21.94 -21.02
CA ILE A 35 11.42 -22.17 -21.49
C ILE A 35 11.60 -23.69 -21.68
N GLU A 36 11.41 -24.13 -22.91
CA GLU A 36 11.60 -25.53 -23.27
C GLU A 36 13.06 -26.01 -23.07
N TYR A 37 13.20 -27.20 -22.46
CA TYR A 37 14.39 -28.04 -22.59
C TYR A 37 15.54 -27.94 -21.56
N ILE A 38 15.27 -27.79 -20.27
CA ILE A 38 16.26 -28.19 -19.25
C ILE A 38 15.54 -28.92 -18.11
N PRO A 39 15.83 -30.20 -17.81
CA PRO A 39 15.17 -30.93 -16.72
C PRO A 39 15.36 -30.35 -15.31
N SER A 40 16.35 -29.48 -15.12
CA SER A 40 16.59 -28.76 -13.88
C SER A 40 15.75 -27.44 -13.73
N LEU A 41 14.96 -27.08 -14.73
CA LEU A 41 14.17 -25.85 -14.78
C LEU A 41 12.80 -25.93 -14.11
N LEU A 42 12.31 -27.12 -13.78
CA LEU A 42 11.10 -27.30 -12.96
C LEU A 42 11.17 -26.59 -11.61
N ASP A 43 12.39 -26.28 -11.16
CA ASP A 43 12.68 -25.61 -9.89
C ASP A 43 12.85 -24.08 -10.02
N LEU A 44 12.86 -23.49 -11.24
CA LEU A 44 13.14 -22.06 -11.41
C LEU A 44 11.93 -21.18 -11.09
N THR A 45 10.72 -21.68 -11.22
CA THR A 45 9.52 -20.92 -10.82
C THR A 45 9.47 -20.71 -9.30
N ASP A 46 10.08 -21.62 -8.53
CA ASP A 46 10.22 -21.54 -7.08
C ASP A 46 11.35 -20.59 -6.64
N LYS A 47 12.21 -20.16 -7.58
CA LYS A 47 13.30 -19.21 -7.32
C LYS A 47 12.84 -17.74 -7.28
N ILE A 48 11.55 -17.49 -7.47
CA ILE A 48 10.97 -16.16 -7.42
C ILE A 48 9.72 -16.13 -6.52
N ALA A 49 9.58 -15.11 -5.71
CA ALA A 49 8.43 -14.92 -4.83
C ALA A 49 7.88 -13.49 -4.91
N GLY A 50 6.58 -13.36 -4.64
CA GLY A 50 5.96 -12.06 -4.36
C GLY A 50 6.19 -11.66 -2.90
N TYR A 51 6.21 -10.35 -2.61
CA TYR A 51 6.27 -9.84 -1.24
C TYR A 51 5.47 -8.54 -1.12
N ARG A 52 4.37 -8.58 -0.39
CA ARG A 52 3.49 -7.42 -0.22
C ARG A 52 2.76 -7.43 1.12
N GLY A 53 2.25 -6.26 1.52
CA GLY A 53 1.47 -6.08 2.75
C GLY A 53 0.13 -6.76 2.63
N GLY A 54 -0.26 -7.77 2.45
CA GLY A 54 -1.48 -8.57 2.40
C GLY A 54 -1.18 -10.06 2.56
N TYR A 55 0.10 -10.44 2.50
CA TYR A 55 0.52 -11.80 2.84
C TYR A 55 0.53 -11.99 4.34
N LYS A 56 0.23 -13.20 4.80
CA LYS A 56 0.32 -13.57 6.21
C LYS A 56 1.73 -13.30 6.75
N LYS A 57 1.83 -12.99 8.03
CA LYS A 57 3.13 -12.67 8.67
C LYS A 57 4.14 -13.82 8.54
N GLU A 58 3.64 -15.05 8.63
CA GLU A 58 4.41 -16.28 8.51
C GLU A 58 4.97 -16.46 7.09
N GLU A 59 4.15 -16.23 6.06
CA GLU A 59 4.54 -16.29 4.64
C GLU A 59 5.65 -15.26 4.36
N ARG A 60 5.48 -14.02 4.82
CA ARG A 60 6.50 -12.98 4.65
C ARG A 60 7.83 -13.36 5.28
N LYS A 61 7.79 -13.87 6.53
CA LYS A 61 9.00 -14.33 7.23
C LYS A 61 9.67 -15.51 6.53
N ASP A 62 8.90 -16.41 5.90
CA ASP A 62 9.45 -17.51 5.12
C ASP A 62 10.18 -17.01 3.88
N ILE A 63 9.55 -16.10 3.13
CA ILE A 63 10.17 -15.47 1.95
C ILE A 63 11.47 -14.75 2.33
N GLU A 64 11.46 -13.98 3.42
CA GLU A 64 12.65 -13.28 3.95
C GLU A 64 13.79 -14.28 4.25
N LYS A 65 13.49 -15.37 4.94
CA LYS A 65 14.48 -16.43 5.27
C LYS A 65 15.02 -17.10 4.01
N ARG A 66 14.17 -17.44 3.06
CA ARG A 66 14.55 -18.06 1.79
C ARG A 66 15.43 -17.11 0.95
N LEU A 67 15.10 -15.80 0.96
CA LEU A 67 15.91 -14.81 0.27
C LEU A 67 17.31 -14.68 0.91
N VAL A 68 17.40 -14.61 2.25
CA VAL A 68 18.69 -14.53 2.97
C VAL A 68 19.53 -15.77 2.72
N LYS A 69 18.94 -16.97 2.76
CA LYS A 69 19.63 -18.25 2.49
C LYS A 69 20.06 -18.42 1.05
N GLY A 70 19.46 -17.69 0.10
CA GLY A 70 19.68 -17.87 -1.34
C GLY A 70 18.85 -19.00 -1.95
N ASP A 71 17.82 -19.48 -1.25
CA ASP A 71 16.88 -20.49 -1.78
C ASP A 71 16.04 -19.88 -2.90
N ILE A 72 15.76 -18.58 -2.86
CA ILE A 72 15.17 -17.79 -3.93
C ILE A 72 16.13 -16.73 -4.44
N ASN A 73 16.09 -16.45 -5.74
CA ASN A 73 16.94 -15.48 -6.42
C ASN A 73 16.25 -14.12 -6.57
N GLY A 74 14.95 -14.10 -6.77
CA GLY A 74 14.19 -12.89 -7.05
C GLY A 74 13.01 -12.69 -6.13
N VAL A 75 12.77 -11.42 -5.78
CA VAL A 75 11.55 -11.00 -5.09
C VAL A 75 10.91 -9.85 -5.85
N ILE A 76 9.61 -9.97 -6.09
CA ILE A 76 8.79 -8.89 -6.63
C ILE A 76 7.99 -8.32 -5.47
N ALA A 77 8.20 -7.04 -5.13
CA ALA A 77 7.69 -6.46 -3.91
C ALA A 77 7.00 -5.12 -4.12
N THR A 78 6.11 -4.77 -3.21
CA THR A 78 5.73 -3.37 -2.98
C THR A 78 6.80 -2.69 -2.12
N ASN A 79 6.56 -1.43 -1.71
CA ASN A 79 7.40 -0.72 -0.75
C ASN A 79 7.54 -1.43 0.63
N ALA A 80 6.86 -2.56 0.85
CA ALA A 80 6.98 -3.35 2.08
C ALA A 80 8.41 -3.89 2.33
N LEU A 81 9.25 -4.04 1.28
CA LEU A 81 10.67 -4.38 1.39
C LEU A 81 11.61 -3.17 1.36
N GLU A 82 11.07 -1.95 1.31
CA GLU A 82 11.85 -0.72 1.25
C GLU A 82 12.62 -0.44 2.56
N LEU A 83 12.03 -0.79 3.71
CA LEU A 83 12.54 -0.48 5.04
C LEU A 83 12.60 -1.71 5.96
N GLY A 84 13.54 -1.69 6.89
CA GLY A 84 13.49 -2.46 8.14
C GLY A 84 13.95 -3.92 8.07
N ILE A 85 14.33 -4.49 6.92
CA ILE A 85 14.69 -5.90 6.80
C ILE A 85 16.10 -6.03 6.20
N ASP A 86 16.93 -6.85 6.83
CA ASP A 86 18.19 -7.28 6.24
C ASP A 86 17.95 -8.51 5.35
N ILE A 87 18.03 -8.29 4.05
CA ILE A 87 17.77 -9.29 3.01
C ILE A 87 19.03 -9.83 2.35
N GLY A 88 20.18 -9.49 2.92
CA GLY A 88 21.49 -9.90 2.40
C GLY A 88 21.91 -9.16 1.14
N ASP A 89 22.88 -9.72 0.41
CA ASP A 89 23.44 -9.08 -0.79
C ASP A 89 22.51 -9.23 -2.00
N ILE A 90 22.11 -8.10 -2.56
CA ILE A 90 21.30 -8.00 -3.78
C ILE A 90 22.18 -7.44 -4.90
N ASP A 91 22.17 -8.09 -6.06
CA ASP A 91 22.95 -7.69 -7.23
C ASP A 91 22.22 -6.61 -8.04
N ILE A 92 20.89 -6.71 -8.14
CA ILE A 92 20.10 -5.86 -9.03
C ILE A 92 18.83 -5.42 -8.31
N VAL A 93 18.55 -4.12 -8.34
CA VAL A 93 17.25 -3.58 -7.95
C VAL A 93 16.57 -2.98 -9.16
N ILE A 94 15.31 -3.32 -9.38
CA ILE A 94 14.47 -2.78 -10.45
C ILE A 94 13.31 -2.02 -9.79
N CYS A 95 13.14 -0.74 -10.14
CA CYS A 95 11.96 0.04 -9.80
C CYS A 95 11.03 0.10 -11.02
N SER A 96 9.86 -0.53 -10.93
CA SER A 96 8.81 -0.47 -11.95
C SER A 96 8.04 0.84 -11.80
N GLY A 97 8.57 1.88 -12.39
CA GLY A 97 8.16 3.27 -12.25
C GLY A 97 8.80 4.00 -11.06
N PHE A 98 8.72 5.33 -11.11
CA PHE A 98 9.17 6.19 -10.01
C PHE A 98 8.24 6.02 -8.79
N PRO A 99 8.77 5.77 -7.58
CA PRO A 99 7.96 5.42 -6.41
C PRO A 99 7.20 6.60 -5.78
N GLY A 100 7.25 7.78 -6.39
CA GLY A 100 6.53 8.97 -5.94
C GLY A 100 7.40 9.97 -5.18
N THR A 101 8.44 9.52 -4.47
CA THR A 101 9.40 10.40 -3.79
C THR A 101 10.84 9.96 -4.08
N LYS A 102 11.77 10.92 -4.02
CA LYS A 102 13.22 10.65 -4.13
C LYS A 102 13.70 9.84 -2.93
N ALA A 103 13.16 10.11 -1.74
CA ALA A 103 13.48 9.35 -0.55
C ALA A 103 13.18 7.86 -0.74
N SER A 104 11.98 7.52 -1.21
CA SER A 104 11.60 6.13 -1.50
C SER A 104 12.45 5.52 -2.61
N PHE A 105 12.72 6.27 -3.68
CA PHE A 105 13.62 5.82 -4.75
C PHE A 105 15.01 5.42 -4.20
N TRP A 106 15.63 6.27 -3.41
CA TRP A 106 16.94 5.97 -2.84
C TRP A 106 16.91 4.85 -1.82
N GLN A 107 15.82 4.70 -1.04
CA GLN A 107 15.64 3.59 -0.12
C GLN A 107 15.50 2.25 -0.85
N GLN A 108 14.79 2.24 -1.99
CA GLN A 108 14.65 1.05 -2.85
C GLN A 108 15.97 0.69 -3.51
N ILE A 109 16.62 1.62 -4.20
CA ILE A 109 17.90 1.38 -4.87
C ILE A 109 18.99 0.99 -3.86
N GLY A 110 18.99 1.59 -2.66
CA GLY A 110 19.90 1.28 -1.57
C GLY A 110 19.77 -0.13 -0.97
N ARG A 111 18.82 -0.95 -1.47
CA ARG A 111 18.75 -2.38 -1.16
C ARG A 111 19.83 -3.19 -1.88
N ALA A 112 20.36 -2.70 -3.00
CA ALA A 112 21.46 -3.32 -3.71
C ALA A 112 22.82 -2.75 -3.28
N GLY A 113 23.88 -3.50 -3.51
CA GLY A 113 25.25 -3.00 -3.42
C GLY A 113 25.79 -2.74 -2.03
N ARG A 114 25.30 -3.42 -0.97
CA ARG A 114 25.79 -3.21 0.40
C ARG A 114 27.26 -3.61 0.59
N ARG A 115 27.73 -4.64 -0.11
CA ARG A 115 29.09 -5.20 0.04
C ARG A 115 29.86 -5.28 -1.26
N LYS A 116 29.19 -5.11 -2.42
CA LYS A 116 29.76 -5.23 -3.76
C LYS A 116 29.08 -4.28 -4.72
N GLU A 117 29.65 -4.10 -5.90
CA GLU A 117 28.99 -3.37 -6.98
C GLU A 117 27.65 -4.00 -7.35
N ALA A 118 26.67 -3.18 -7.61
CA ALA A 118 25.33 -3.59 -7.96
C ALA A 118 24.70 -2.63 -8.96
N VAL A 119 23.58 -3.05 -9.56
CA VAL A 119 22.88 -2.27 -10.58
C VAL A 119 21.49 -1.87 -10.08
N GLY A 120 21.18 -0.57 -10.13
CA GLY A 120 19.85 -0.02 -9.97
C GLY A 120 19.24 0.33 -11.31
N ILE A 121 18.02 -0.16 -11.57
CA ILE A 121 17.30 0.07 -12.82
C ILE A 121 15.99 0.76 -12.50
N LEU A 122 15.74 1.93 -13.09
CA LEU A 122 14.45 2.60 -13.04
C LEU A 122 13.75 2.47 -14.39
N ILE A 123 12.64 1.77 -14.44
CA ILE A 123 11.80 1.65 -15.64
C ILE A 123 10.73 2.72 -15.55
N LEU A 124 10.76 3.66 -16.50
CA LEU A 124 9.83 4.77 -16.55
C LEU A 124 8.67 4.49 -17.50
N ASP A 125 7.48 4.95 -17.14
CA ASP A 125 6.26 4.89 -17.95
C ASP A 125 6.11 6.15 -18.81
N VAL A 126 5.03 6.26 -19.59
CA VAL A 126 4.75 7.36 -20.52
C VAL A 126 4.16 8.62 -19.86
N GLY A 127 3.89 8.60 -18.57
CA GLY A 127 3.30 9.74 -17.85
C GLY A 127 4.21 10.98 -17.82
N PRO A 128 3.66 12.20 -17.67
CA PRO A 128 4.43 13.46 -17.75
C PRO A 128 5.60 13.54 -16.76
N ILE A 129 5.41 13.11 -15.50
CA ILE A 129 6.47 13.09 -14.49
C ILE A 129 7.61 12.15 -14.87
N TYR A 130 7.29 11.01 -15.49
CA TYR A 130 8.29 10.04 -15.93
C TYR A 130 9.10 10.57 -17.10
N GLN A 131 8.46 11.25 -18.04
CA GLN A 131 9.14 11.92 -19.16
C GLN A 131 10.06 13.04 -18.66
N TYR A 132 9.59 13.81 -17.67
CA TYR A 132 10.45 14.81 -17.03
C TYR A 132 11.69 14.19 -16.39
N ILE A 133 11.53 13.11 -15.61
CA ILE A 133 12.63 12.40 -14.95
C ILE A 133 13.60 11.80 -15.99
N ALA A 134 13.08 11.24 -17.08
CA ALA A 134 13.89 10.65 -18.14
C ALA A 134 14.85 11.66 -18.78
N VAL A 135 14.38 12.89 -19.01
CA VAL A 135 15.18 13.98 -19.60
C VAL A 135 16.05 14.67 -18.54
N ASN A 136 15.56 14.77 -17.30
CA ASN A 136 16.22 15.49 -16.21
C ASN A 136 16.68 14.51 -15.10
N SER A 137 17.54 13.55 -15.42
CA SER A 137 18.05 12.56 -14.47
C SER A 137 18.73 13.17 -13.23
N GLU A 138 19.29 14.37 -13.38
CA GLU A 138 19.88 15.14 -12.26
C GLU A 138 18.86 15.44 -11.15
N PHE A 139 17.58 15.52 -11.47
CA PHE A 139 16.50 15.63 -10.46
C PHE A 139 16.56 14.52 -9.43
N LEU A 140 16.86 13.28 -9.82
CA LEU A 140 17.01 12.15 -8.90
C LEU A 140 18.42 12.06 -8.30
N LEU A 141 19.46 12.35 -9.09
CA LEU A 141 20.83 12.00 -8.77
C LEU A 141 21.59 13.12 -8.06
N LYS A 142 21.26 14.39 -8.31
CA LYS A 142 22.04 15.54 -7.82
C LYS A 142 21.29 16.45 -6.85
N THR A 143 19.96 16.41 -6.82
CA THR A 143 19.18 17.24 -5.91
C THR A 143 18.88 16.50 -4.61
N GLY A 144 18.73 17.23 -3.50
CA GLY A 144 18.34 16.64 -2.20
C GLY A 144 16.99 15.95 -2.24
N ILE A 145 16.72 15.15 -1.23
CA ILE A 145 15.41 14.54 -1.00
C ILE A 145 14.38 15.63 -0.64
N GLU A 146 13.10 15.28 -0.77
CA GLU A 146 11.99 16.16 -0.43
C GLU A 146 12.02 16.57 1.04
N ASN A 147 11.64 17.81 1.33
CA ASN A 147 11.42 18.25 2.70
C ASN A 147 10.18 17.53 3.27
N ALA A 148 10.30 17.01 4.48
CA ALA A 148 9.14 16.50 5.20
C ALA A 148 8.23 17.68 5.58
N VAL A 149 6.96 17.61 5.18
CA VAL A 149 5.91 18.53 5.62
C VAL A 149 5.01 17.75 6.58
N LEU A 150 4.96 18.18 7.83
CA LEU A 150 4.19 17.54 8.88
C LEU A 150 3.36 18.58 9.62
N ASP A 151 2.05 18.36 9.69
CA ASP A 151 1.18 19.12 10.61
C ASP A 151 1.17 18.41 11.97
N LYS A 152 2.12 18.79 12.82
CA LYS A 152 2.23 18.28 14.19
C LYS A 152 1.12 18.79 15.11
N ASN A 153 0.43 19.86 14.71
CA ASN A 153 -0.63 20.49 15.48
C ASN A 153 -2.02 20.01 15.05
N ASN A 154 -2.12 18.96 14.24
CA ASN A 154 -3.41 18.36 13.90
C ASN A 154 -4.09 17.80 15.16
N LEU A 155 -5.17 18.43 15.58
CA LEU A 155 -5.88 18.13 16.82
C LEU A 155 -6.38 16.67 16.90
N PHE A 156 -6.81 16.07 15.78
CA PHE A 156 -7.26 14.67 15.76
C PHE A 156 -6.12 13.70 15.99
N ILE A 157 -4.95 14.00 15.43
CA ILE A 157 -3.73 13.20 15.64
C ILE A 157 -3.28 13.36 17.09
N GLN A 158 -3.20 14.59 17.59
CA GLN A 158 -2.82 14.82 18.99
C GLN A 158 -3.80 14.14 19.96
N LEU A 159 -5.11 14.21 19.73
CA LEU A 159 -6.12 13.54 20.55
C LEU A 159 -5.84 12.01 20.63
N ALA A 160 -5.56 11.36 19.49
CA ALA A 160 -5.26 9.95 19.46
C ALA A 160 -3.97 9.62 20.22
N HIS A 161 -2.93 10.44 20.06
CA HIS A 161 -1.66 10.26 20.75
C HIS A 161 -1.75 10.52 22.26
N VAL A 162 -2.47 11.57 22.69
CA VAL A 162 -2.71 11.87 24.11
C VAL A 162 -3.47 10.73 24.79
N ARG A 163 -4.48 10.15 24.14
CA ARG A 163 -5.19 8.94 24.63
C ARG A 163 -4.23 7.77 24.84
N ALA A 164 -3.39 7.49 23.84
CA ALA A 164 -2.41 6.40 23.93
C ALA A 164 -1.37 6.65 25.01
N ALA A 165 -0.83 7.88 25.10
CA ALA A 165 0.13 8.26 26.12
C ALA A 165 -0.46 8.15 27.54
N ALA A 166 -1.69 8.61 27.76
CA ALA A 166 -2.39 8.52 29.05
C ALA A 166 -2.65 7.05 29.49
N ALA A 167 -2.78 6.13 28.50
CA ALA A 167 -2.93 4.71 28.78
C ALA A 167 -1.60 4.03 29.15
N GLU A 168 -0.47 4.59 28.73
CA GLU A 168 0.86 4.11 29.07
C GLU A 168 1.36 4.68 30.41
N LEU A 169 1.22 6.01 30.58
CA LEU A 169 1.67 6.73 31.78
C LEU A 169 0.68 7.87 32.11
N PRO A 170 0.50 8.21 33.42
CA PRO A 170 -0.26 9.38 33.80
C PRO A 170 0.31 10.65 33.19
N LEU A 171 -0.56 11.52 32.68
CA LEU A 171 -0.19 12.80 32.08
C LEU A 171 -0.43 13.98 33.03
N THR A 172 0.25 15.08 32.76
CA THR A 172 0.08 16.37 33.41
C THR A 172 -0.03 17.46 32.35
N LEU A 173 -0.35 18.71 32.72
CA LEU A 173 -0.31 19.83 31.79
C LEU A 173 1.11 20.22 31.37
N ASP A 174 2.15 19.77 32.10
CA ASP A 174 3.55 19.99 31.74
C ASP A 174 3.97 19.19 30.50
N ASP A 175 3.18 18.16 30.13
CA ASP A 175 3.37 17.40 28.87
C ASP A 175 3.00 18.21 27.61
N ALA A 176 2.67 19.51 27.76
CA ALA A 176 2.45 20.44 26.64
C ALA A 176 3.69 20.60 25.72
N GLU A 177 4.88 20.27 26.19
CA GLU A 177 6.08 20.22 25.35
C GLU A 177 5.95 19.19 24.22
N LEU A 178 5.35 18.03 24.53
CA LEU A 178 5.10 16.94 23.57
C LEU A 178 3.75 17.09 22.87
N PHE A 179 2.74 17.58 23.57
CA PHE A 179 1.36 17.71 23.11
C PHE A 179 0.90 19.16 23.27
N PRO A 180 1.20 20.07 22.32
CA PRO A 180 0.93 21.52 22.46
C PRO A 180 -0.52 21.84 22.83
N ASP A 181 -1.49 21.06 22.35
CA ASP A 181 -2.92 21.31 22.59
C ASP A 181 -3.49 20.44 23.75
N ILE A 182 -2.62 19.91 24.62
CA ILE A 182 -3.03 19.01 25.73
C ILE A 182 -4.06 19.70 26.65
N ALA A 183 -3.94 20.99 26.87
CA ALA A 183 -4.86 21.77 27.72
C ALA A 183 -6.30 21.83 27.14
N GLU A 184 -6.45 21.72 25.81
CA GLU A 184 -7.74 21.68 25.12
C GLU A 184 -8.27 20.23 25.05
N ILE A 185 -7.37 19.25 24.92
CA ILE A 185 -7.70 17.83 24.75
C ILE A 185 -8.15 17.20 26.08
N ILE A 186 -7.47 17.49 27.19
CA ILE A 186 -7.78 16.89 28.51
C ILE A 186 -9.26 17.12 28.93
N PRO A 187 -9.84 18.33 28.85
CA PRO A 187 -11.25 18.53 29.16
C PRO A 187 -12.19 17.68 28.33
N VAL A 188 -11.89 17.47 27.06
CA VAL A 188 -12.69 16.60 26.16
C VAL A 188 -12.66 15.16 26.64
N LEU A 189 -11.49 14.63 26.97
CA LEU A 189 -11.32 13.25 27.44
C LEU A 189 -11.91 13.02 28.83
N LEU A 190 -11.83 14.01 29.73
CA LEU A 190 -12.50 13.97 31.04
C LEU A 190 -14.03 13.92 30.86
N LYS A 191 -14.59 14.76 29.97
CA LYS A 191 -16.02 14.77 29.66
C LYS A 191 -16.48 13.45 28.99
N ALA A 192 -15.63 12.84 28.19
CA ALA A 192 -15.89 11.54 27.57
C ALA A 192 -15.80 10.38 28.57
N GLY A 193 -15.31 10.60 29.80
CA GLY A 193 -15.12 9.55 30.81
C GLY A 193 -13.96 8.61 30.49
N GLU A 194 -13.01 9.06 29.69
CA GLU A 194 -11.82 8.29 29.32
C GLU A 194 -10.63 8.55 30.26
N LEU A 195 -10.61 9.71 30.88
CA LEU A 195 -9.60 10.10 31.87
C LEU A 195 -10.22 10.37 33.24
N LYS A 196 -9.41 10.18 34.30
CA LYS A 196 -9.65 10.62 35.68
C LYS A 196 -8.62 11.67 36.04
N ASN A 197 -9.04 12.70 36.76
CA ASN A 197 -8.16 13.74 37.31
C ASN A 197 -7.96 13.52 38.81
N ASP A 198 -6.75 13.30 39.24
CA ASP A 198 -6.33 13.20 40.64
C ASP A 198 -5.31 14.31 40.93
N GLY A 199 -5.80 15.52 41.26
CA GLY A 199 -4.94 16.65 41.66
C GLY A 199 -4.04 17.18 40.53
N GLY A 200 -4.49 17.15 39.27
CA GLY A 200 -3.73 17.61 38.10
C GLY A 200 -2.95 16.47 37.39
N ILE A 201 -3.09 15.27 37.88
CA ILE A 201 -2.56 14.05 37.24
C ILE A 201 -3.72 13.37 36.51
N PHE A 202 -3.57 13.14 35.20
CA PHE A 202 -4.60 12.58 34.32
C PHE A 202 -4.26 11.14 33.99
N THR A 203 -5.12 10.22 34.41
CA THR A 203 -4.90 8.77 34.24
C THR A 203 -5.99 8.19 33.35
N TRP A 204 -5.62 7.31 32.43
CA TRP A 204 -6.55 6.57 31.59
C TRP A 204 -7.42 5.62 32.40
N ILE A 205 -8.73 5.67 32.17
CA ILE A 205 -9.72 4.79 32.80
C ILE A 205 -10.60 4.05 31.76
N GLY A 206 -10.31 4.22 30.45
CA GLY A 206 -11.00 3.50 29.39
C GLY A 206 -10.80 1.99 29.48
N LYS A 207 -11.78 1.21 28.98
CA LYS A 207 -11.77 -0.26 29.06
C LYS A 207 -10.72 -0.92 28.17
N GLU A 208 -10.43 -0.33 27.03
CA GLU A 208 -9.51 -0.86 26.02
C GLU A 208 -8.31 0.08 25.83
N HIS A 209 -7.16 -0.49 25.43
CA HIS A 209 -5.99 0.31 25.16
C HIS A 209 -6.17 1.10 23.87
N PRO A 210 -6.13 2.44 23.87
CA PRO A 210 -6.54 3.27 22.75
C PRO A 210 -5.58 3.21 21.54
N ALA A 211 -4.37 2.68 21.70
CA ALA A 211 -3.45 2.52 20.58
C ALA A 211 -3.96 1.56 19.48
N GLY A 212 -4.92 0.66 19.83
CA GLY A 212 -5.61 -0.17 18.84
C GLY A 212 -6.65 0.58 17.99
N ASP A 213 -7.07 1.75 18.47
CA ASP A 213 -8.15 2.55 17.87
C ASP A 213 -7.68 3.41 16.69
N PHE A 214 -6.40 3.61 16.53
CA PHE A 214 -5.86 4.37 15.40
C PHE A 214 -4.65 3.67 14.77
N SER A 215 -4.48 3.90 13.48
CA SER A 215 -3.36 3.34 12.72
C SER A 215 -2.55 4.47 12.11
N LEU A 216 -1.23 4.36 12.19
CA LEU A 216 -0.32 5.26 11.49
C LEU A 216 -0.34 5.07 9.96
N ARG A 217 -1.00 4.02 9.46
CA ARG A 217 -1.03 3.65 8.04
C ARG A 217 -2.42 3.55 7.44
N ASN A 218 -3.41 3.12 8.20
CA ASN A 218 -4.77 2.83 7.72
C ASN A 218 -5.80 3.74 8.39
N ILE A 219 -6.74 4.24 7.61
CA ILE A 219 -7.80 5.14 8.08
C ILE A 219 -9.05 4.35 8.51
N SER A 220 -9.25 3.13 7.99
CA SER A 220 -10.43 2.31 8.26
C SER A 220 -10.16 1.24 9.32
N ARG A 221 -11.13 1.07 10.24
CA ARG A 221 -11.18 -0.01 11.25
C ARG A 221 -11.83 -1.29 10.70
N ASP A 222 -12.45 -1.19 9.53
CA ASP A 222 -13.23 -2.27 8.94
C ASP A 222 -12.33 -3.20 8.15
N ILE A 223 -12.13 -4.41 8.68
CA ILE A 223 -11.27 -5.43 8.09
C ILE A 223 -12.13 -6.49 7.40
N TYR A 224 -11.81 -6.74 6.13
CA TYR A 224 -12.43 -7.75 5.28
C TYR A 224 -11.53 -8.97 5.18
N LYS A 225 -12.16 -10.17 5.23
CA LYS A 225 -11.48 -11.46 5.08
C LYS A 225 -11.72 -12.01 3.69
N VAL A 226 -10.67 -12.50 3.04
CA VAL A 226 -10.76 -13.18 1.75
C VAL A 226 -10.67 -14.68 2.00
N ILE A 227 -11.75 -15.41 1.69
CA ILE A 227 -11.88 -16.83 2.01
C ILE A 227 -12.04 -17.62 0.72
N ASN A 228 -11.18 -18.63 0.54
CA ASN A 228 -11.31 -19.60 -0.54
C ASN A 228 -12.49 -20.54 -0.24
N LYS A 229 -13.51 -20.51 -1.10
CA LYS A 229 -14.73 -21.29 -0.98
C LYS A 229 -14.50 -22.81 -0.99
N ILE A 230 -13.46 -23.27 -1.68
CA ILE A 230 -13.24 -24.72 -1.90
C ILE A 230 -12.75 -25.39 -0.61
N ASN A 231 -11.79 -24.76 0.09
CA ASN A 231 -11.15 -25.35 1.27
C ASN A 231 -11.40 -24.57 2.57
N GLY A 232 -12.14 -23.46 2.53
CA GLY A 232 -12.39 -22.62 3.68
C GLY A 232 -11.18 -21.82 4.19
N GLU A 233 -10.08 -21.86 3.47
CA GLU A 233 -8.85 -21.17 3.86
C GLU A 233 -9.00 -19.65 3.74
N MET A 234 -8.59 -18.94 4.79
CA MET A 234 -8.42 -17.49 4.73
C MET A 234 -7.11 -17.15 4.03
N LEU A 235 -7.20 -16.58 2.83
CA LEU A 235 -6.04 -16.18 2.04
C LEU A 235 -5.37 -14.93 2.62
N THR A 236 -6.17 -13.91 2.96
CA THR A 236 -5.65 -12.63 3.47
C THR A 236 -6.73 -11.85 4.20
N GLU A 237 -6.29 -10.80 4.90
CA GLU A 237 -7.14 -9.73 5.44
C GLU A 237 -6.73 -8.40 4.81
N MET A 238 -7.71 -7.50 4.62
CA MET A 238 -7.49 -6.18 4.05
C MET A 238 -8.49 -5.16 4.59
N ASP A 239 -8.16 -3.88 4.57
CA ASP A 239 -9.10 -2.83 4.94
C ASP A 239 -10.21 -2.65 3.89
N GLU A 240 -11.24 -1.91 4.24
CA GLU A 240 -12.40 -1.66 3.38
C GLU A 240 -12.02 -1.00 2.05
N TYR A 241 -11.12 -0.02 2.08
CA TYR A 241 -10.66 0.65 0.86
C TYR A 241 -10.04 -0.35 -0.12
N GLN A 242 -9.19 -1.24 0.39
CA GLN A 242 -8.55 -2.27 -0.41
C GLN A 242 -9.57 -3.32 -0.89
N ALA A 243 -10.50 -3.73 -0.02
CA ALA A 243 -11.52 -4.71 -0.37
C ALA A 243 -12.36 -4.22 -1.56
N PHE A 244 -12.78 -2.95 -1.55
CA PHE A 244 -13.57 -2.39 -2.64
C PHE A 244 -12.79 -2.24 -3.94
N HIS A 245 -11.46 -2.14 -3.89
CA HIS A 245 -10.58 -2.06 -5.06
C HIS A 245 -10.06 -3.40 -5.56
N GLU A 246 -10.00 -4.43 -4.70
CA GLU A 246 -9.35 -5.68 -5.04
C GLU A 246 -10.31 -6.88 -5.10
N VAL A 247 -11.39 -6.89 -4.27
CA VAL A 247 -12.28 -8.06 -4.13
C VAL A 247 -13.76 -7.75 -4.33
N TYR A 248 -14.08 -6.79 -5.23
CA TYR A 248 -15.45 -6.60 -5.72
C TYR A 248 -15.93 -7.83 -6.49
N GLU A 249 -17.25 -8.02 -6.63
CA GLU A 249 -17.82 -9.18 -7.33
C GLU A 249 -17.29 -9.28 -8.76
N LYS A 250 -16.92 -10.49 -9.19
CA LYS A 250 -16.27 -10.85 -10.46
C LYS A 250 -14.84 -10.30 -10.62
N ALA A 251 -14.25 -9.67 -9.60
CA ALA A 251 -12.83 -9.32 -9.66
C ALA A 251 -11.97 -10.58 -9.80
N ILE A 252 -10.88 -10.47 -10.56
CA ILE A 252 -9.81 -11.45 -10.57
C ILE A 252 -8.79 -11.04 -9.51
N TYR A 253 -8.96 -11.61 -8.31
CA TYR A 253 -8.04 -11.44 -7.20
C TYR A 253 -6.84 -12.36 -7.39
N MET A 254 -5.63 -11.85 -7.14
CA MET A 254 -4.41 -12.63 -7.27
C MET A 254 -3.70 -12.74 -5.92
N HIS A 255 -3.25 -13.96 -5.59
CA HIS A 255 -2.52 -14.24 -4.37
C HIS A 255 -1.42 -15.29 -4.66
N ASP A 256 -0.16 -14.92 -4.43
CA ASP A 256 1.03 -15.71 -4.76
C ASP A 256 1.05 -16.24 -6.21
N GLY A 257 0.65 -15.39 -7.16
CA GLY A 257 0.57 -15.72 -8.59
C GLY A 257 -0.61 -16.59 -8.98
N VAL A 258 -1.42 -17.06 -8.03
CA VAL A 258 -2.65 -17.83 -8.29
C VAL A 258 -3.82 -16.85 -8.48
N GLN A 259 -4.66 -17.15 -9.46
CA GLN A 259 -5.85 -16.36 -9.78
C GLN A 259 -7.08 -16.92 -9.07
N TYR A 260 -7.88 -16.02 -8.52
CA TYR A 260 -9.15 -16.31 -7.88
C TYR A 260 -10.23 -15.38 -8.42
N MET A 261 -11.40 -15.92 -8.75
CA MET A 261 -12.56 -15.12 -9.06
C MET A 261 -13.33 -14.82 -7.77
N VAL A 262 -13.69 -13.55 -7.57
CA VAL A 262 -14.55 -13.16 -6.46
C VAL A 262 -16.01 -13.50 -6.82
N GLU A 263 -16.58 -14.44 -6.09
CA GLU A 263 -17.98 -14.84 -6.24
C GLU A 263 -18.91 -13.82 -5.60
N LYS A 264 -18.57 -13.40 -4.36
CA LYS A 264 -19.40 -12.48 -3.57
C LYS A 264 -18.53 -11.65 -2.63
N LEU A 265 -18.87 -10.38 -2.50
CA LEU A 265 -18.40 -9.50 -1.44
C LEU A 265 -19.56 -9.21 -0.46
N ASP A 266 -19.51 -9.80 0.73
CA ASP A 266 -20.48 -9.59 1.79
C ASP A 266 -20.05 -8.41 2.66
N LEU A 267 -20.72 -7.27 2.48
CA LEU A 267 -20.40 -6.02 3.19
C LEU A 267 -20.79 -6.08 4.67
N VAL A 268 -21.81 -6.89 5.03
CA VAL A 268 -22.29 -7.00 6.41
C VAL A 268 -21.35 -7.85 7.25
N ASN A 269 -20.97 -9.02 6.73
CA ASN A 269 -20.07 -9.94 7.41
C ASN A 269 -18.60 -9.65 7.14
N ARG A 270 -18.30 -8.70 6.21
CA ARG A 270 -16.95 -8.31 5.78
C ARG A 270 -16.14 -9.49 5.26
N ILE A 271 -16.77 -10.28 4.39
CA ILE A 271 -16.17 -11.48 3.81
C ILE A 271 -16.24 -11.39 2.29
N ALA A 272 -15.11 -11.56 1.62
CA ALA A 272 -15.03 -11.83 0.20
C ALA A 272 -14.83 -13.34 -0.01
N THR A 273 -15.77 -13.97 -0.70
CA THR A 273 -15.70 -15.39 -1.06
C THR A 273 -15.11 -15.52 -2.44
N VAL A 274 -14.02 -16.30 -2.56
CA VAL A 274 -13.28 -16.48 -3.81
C VAL A 274 -13.10 -17.96 -4.14
N PHE A 275 -12.88 -18.26 -5.40
CA PHE A 275 -12.50 -19.61 -5.86
C PHE A 275 -11.41 -19.55 -6.95
N PRO A 276 -10.50 -20.54 -7.02
CA PRO A 276 -9.45 -20.59 -8.01
C PRO A 276 -10.02 -20.63 -9.43
N ILE A 277 -9.37 -19.88 -10.33
CA ILE A 277 -9.72 -19.85 -11.75
C ILE A 277 -8.45 -19.63 -12.58
N GLU A 278 -8.46 -20.07 -13.82
CA GLU A 278 -7.40 -19.78 -14.78
C GLU A 278 -7.98 -18.99 -15.96
N VAL A 279 -7.57 -17.74 -16.08
CA VAL A 279 -8.00 -16.83 -17.15
C VAL A 279 -6.79 -16.05 -17.68
N ASN A 280 -6.89 -15.55 -18.91
CA ASN A 280 -5.80 -14.82 -19.55
C ASN A 280 -5.87 -13.29 -19.32
N TYR A 281 -6.60 -12.85 -18.31
CA TYR A 281 -6.78 -11.44 -17.98
C TYR A 281 -6.80 -11.21 -16.46
N PHE A 282 -6.60 -9.98 -16.06
CA PHE A 282 -6.85 -9.47 -14.71
C PHE A 282 -7.83 -8.29 -14.76
N THR A 283 -8.39 -7.95 -13.61
CA THR A 283 -9.36 -6.86 -13.53
C THR A 283 -8.75 -5.62 -12.86
N VAL A 284 -9.19 -4.44 -13.34
CA VAL A 284 -8.77 -3.14 -12.80
C VAL A 284 -10.04 -2.36 -12.46
N PRO A 285 -10.25 -1.96 -11.19
CA PRO A 285 -11.43 -1.19 -10.82
C PRO A 285 -11.39 0.18 -11.49
N PHE A 286 -12.58 0.68 -11.75
CA PHE A 286 -12.81 2.05 -12.18
C PHE A 286 -13.57 2.77 -11.07
N THR A 287 -12.98 3.87 -10.59
CA THR A 287 -13.55 4.70 -9.54
C THR A 287 -14.13 5.97 -10.11
N ASP A 288 -15.28 6.36 -9.58
CA ASP A 288 -15.86 7.68 -9.79
C ASP A 288 -15.59 8.53 -8.55
N THR A 289 -15.05 9.72 -8.74
CA THR A 289 -14.64 10.61 -7.66
C THR A 289 -15.34 11.95 -7.81
N MET A 290 -16.14 12.31 -6.82
CA MET A 290 -16.83 13.60 -6.74
C MET A 290 -16.19 14.44 -5.63
N VAL A 291 -15.79 15.67 -5.97
CA VAL A 291 -15.24 16.63 -5.03
C VAL A 291 -16.24 17.76 -4.82
N ASN A 292 -16.65 17.97 -3.57
CA ASN A 292 -17.53 19.08 -3.20
C ASN A 292 -16.75 20.05 -2.30
N ILE A 293 -16.65 21.31 -2.71
CA ILE A 293 -16.03 22.37 -1.93
C ILE A 293 -17.00 22.74 -0.80
N ILE A 294 -16.55 22.63 0.46
CA ILE A 294 -17.33 23.00 1.64
C ILE A 294 -17.04 24.45 2.01
N LYS A 295 -15.77 24.85 2.02
CA LYS A 295 -15.33 26.18 2.42
C LYS A 295 -14.02 26.55 1.74
N GLU A 296 -13.95 27.78 1.25
CA GLU A 296 -12.76 28.36 0.66
C GLU A 296 -12.07 29.28 1.68
N PHE A 297 -10.74 29.12 1.87
CA PHE A 297 -9.95 29.93 2.79
C PHE A 297 -9.07 30.93 2.09
N LYS A 298 -8.46 30.55 0.95
CA LYS A 298 -7.56 31.38 0.15
C LYS A 298 -7.74 31.08 -1.33
N ASN A 299 -7.70 32.13 -2.13
CA ASN A 299 -7.73 32.07 -3.59
C ASN A 299 -6.52 32.79 -4.17
N THR A 300 -5.92 32.21 -5.21
CA THR A 300 -4.82 32.80 -5.97
C THR A 300 -5.09 32.62 -7.45
N GLU A 301 -5.08 33.69 -8.19
CA GLU A 301 -5.25 33.66 -9.64
C GLU A 301 -3.95 33.28 -10.34
N PHE A 302 -4.02 32.32 -11.26
CA PHE A 302 -2.95 31.91 -12.16
C PHE A 302 -3.42 32.02 -13.60
N ALA A 303 -2.88 32.94 -14.35
CA ALA A 303 -3.10 33.12 -15.79
C ALA A 303 -4.52 32.84 -16.30
N ARG A 304 -4.99 31.59 -16.32
CA ARG A 304 -6.29 31.16 -16.82
C ARG A 304 -7.09 30.31 -15.82
N THR A 305 -6.61 30.15 -14.61
CA THR A 305 -7.25 29.34 -13.58
C THR A 305 -7.05 29.97 -12.20
N THR A 306 -7.89 29.59 -11.26
CA THR A 306 -7.79 30.00 -9.86
C THR A 306 -7.41 28.79 -9.04
N ALA A 307 -6.36 28.90 -8.24
CA ALA A 307 -6.05 27.90 -7.23
C ALA A 307 -6.71 28.31 -5.90
N THR A 308 -7.47 27.40 -5.34
CA THR A 308 -8.21 27.63 -4.10
C THR A 308 -7.68 26.67 -3.02
N PHE A 309 -7.49 27.18 -1.82
CA PHE A 309 -7.23 26.37 -0.63
C PHE A 309 -8.47 26.41 0.28
N GLY A 310 -8.93 25.22 0.71
CA GLY A 310 -10.15 25.12 1.51
C GLY A 310 -10.53 23.71 1.91
N ASP A 311 -11.66 23.59 2.60
CA ASP A 311 -12.25 22.30 2.99
C ASP A 311 -13.03 21.70 1.82
N VAL A 312 -12.79 20.42 1.54
CA VAL A 312 -13.52 19.67 0.52
C VAL A 312 -14.03 18.34 1.07
N LEU A 313 -15.19 17.94 0.58
CA LEU A 313 -15.75 16.60 0.79
C LEU A 313 -15.54 15.77 -0.46
N ILE A 314 -14.73 14.72 -0.35
CA ILE A 314 -14.46 13.77 -1.43
C ILE A 314 -15.34 12.55 -1.24
N LYS A 315 -16.17 12.25 -2.25
CA LYS A 315 -16.92 11.01 -2.38
C LYS A 315 -16.29 10.19 -3.48
N GLU A 316 -15.89 8.99 -3.17
CA GLU A 316 -15.29 8.05 -4.11
C GLU A 316 -16.07 6.75 -4.10
N ALA A 317 -16.30 6.16 -5.26
CA ALA A 317 -16.99 4.88 -5.39
C ALA A 317 -16.34 4.03 -6.46
N VAL A 318 -16.22 2.72 -6.22
CA VAL A 318 -15.86 1.76 -7.26
C VAL A 318 -17.15 1.37 -7.98
N VAL A 319 -17.29 1.81 -9.25
CA VAL A 319 -18.53 1.71 -10.02
C VAL A 319 -18.46 0.70 -11.16
N ALA A 320 -17.26 0.33 -11.58
CA ALA A 320 -17.04 -0.57 -12.70
C ALA A 320 -15.63 -1.17 -12.67
N TYR A 321 -15.34 -2.05 -13.61
CA TYR A 321 -13.99 -2.58 -13.81
C TYR A 321 -13.69 -2.83 -15.29
N LYS A 322 -12.40 -2.82 -15.63
CA LYS A 322 -11.85 -3.18 -16.92
C LYS A 322 -11.21 -4.56 -16.82
N MET A 323 -11.35 -5.35 -17.88
CA MET A 323 -10.63 -6.61 -18.06
C MET A 323 -9.41 -6.36 -18.93
N ILE A 324 -8.22 -6.56 -18.40
CA ILE A 324 -6.95 -6.31 -19.08
C ILE A 324 -6.23 -7.62 -19.31
N GLN A 325 -5.93 -7.92 -20.56
CA GLN A 325 -5.20 -9.15 -20.93
C GLN A 325 -3.77 -9.12 -20.41
N PHE A 326 -3.28 -10.28 -19.95
CA PHE A 326 -1.86 -10.43 -19.62
C PHE A 326 -0.98 -10.21 -20.87
N HIS A 327 0.28 -9.95 -20.65
CA HIS A 327 1.35 -9.75 -21.63
C HIS A 327 1.17 -8.54 -22.57
N ASN A 328 0.09 -8.45 -23.32
CA ASN A 328 -0.12 -7.36 -24.29
C ASN A 328 -0.89 -6.15 -23.74
N ARG A 329 -1.45 -6.26 -22.52
CA ARG A 329 -2.23 -5.19 -21.85
C ARG A 329 -3.46 -4.71 -22.63
N GLN A 330 -3.98 -5.54 -23.54
CA GLN A 330 -5.19 -5.21 -24.29
C GLN A 330 -6.40 -5.12 -23.35
N ASN A 331 -7.21 -4.08 -23.52
CA ASN A 331 -8.50 -3.98 -22.84
C ASN A 331 -9.50 -4.91 -23.53
N LEU A 332 -10.01 -5.91 -22.82
CA LEU A 332 -10.96 -6.91 -23.32
C LEU A 332 -12.41 -6.50 -23.10
N GLY A 333 -12.66 -5.52 -22.24
CA GLY A 333 -14.01 -5.08 -21.94
C GLY A 333 -14.09 -4.26 -20.66
N PHE A 334 -15.29 -3.72 -20.44
CA PHE A 334 -15.64 -2.90 -19.30
C PHE A 334 -17.00 -3.38 -18.78
N GLU A 335 -17.13 -3.65 -17.49
CA GLU A 335 -18.39 -4.04 -16.85
C GLU A 335 -18.67 -3.15 -15.64
N SER A 336 -19.94 -2.78 -15.46
CA SER A 336 -20.41 -2.04 -14.29
C SER A 336 -20.60 -2.98 -13.10
N ILE A 337 -20.30 -2.51 -11.90
CA ILE A 337 -20.62 -3.18 -10.65
C ILE A 337 -22.07 -2.86 -10.30
N ARG A 338 -22.86 -3.89 -9.91
CA ARG A 338 -24.32 -3.73 -9.67
C ARG A 338 -24.62 -2.75 -8.53
N ASP A 339 -23.88 -2.89 -7.42
CA ASP A 339 -23.99 -2.02 -6.26
C ASP A 339 -22.70 -1.20 -6.17
N ASN A 340 -22.80 0.11 -6.38
CA ASN A 340 -21.67 1.01 -6.26
C ASN A 340 -21.05 0.87 -4.86
N LEU A 341 -19.77 0.48 -4.80
CA LEU A 341 -19.03 0.37 -3.56
C LEU A 341 -18.57 1.77 -3.14
N LEU A 342 -19.36 2.42 -2.30
CA LEU A 342 -19.04 3.74 -1.75
C LEU A 342 -17.89 3.61 -0.75
N LEU A 343 -16.79 4.25 -1.04
CA LEU A 343 -15.67 4.36 -0.12
C LEU A 343 -16.02 5.31 1.04
N PRO A 344 -15.40 5.13 2.21
CA PRO A 344 -15.58 6.03 3.35
C PRO A 344 -15.34 7.47 2.93
N LEU A 345 -16.22 8.37 3.37
CA LEU A 345 -16.10 9.80 3.10
C LEU A 345 -14.78 10.33 3.67
N LYS A 346 -14.00 10.99 2.83
CA LYS A 346 -12.78 11.67 3.24
C LYS A 346 -13.05 13.16 3.27
N GLN A 347 -13.04 13.74 4.47
CA GLN A 347 -12.96 15.19 4.62
C GLN A 347 -11.48 15.54 4.73
N LYS A 348 -11.00 16.45 3.88
CA LYS A 348 -9.61 16.86 3.86
C LYS A 348 -9.51 18.36 3.55
N ASP A 349 -8.49 19.01 4.13
CA ASP A 349 -8.07 20.34 3.73
C ASP A 349 -7.18 20.21 2.51
N TYR A 350 -7.60 20.79 1.39
CA TYR A 350 -6.83 20.75 0.16
C TYR A 350 -6.65 22.15 -0.46
N GLY A 351 -5.44 22.37 -1.01
CA GLY A 351 -5.26 23.35 -2.07
C GLY A 351 -5.64 22.71 -3.41
N ILE A 352 -6.57 23.28 -4.13
CA ILE A 352 -6.97 22.92 -5.50
C ILE A 352 -6.56 24.05 -6.43
#